data_6455fc4f15da555ef666617c97f80400
#
_entry.id   6455fc4f15da555ef666617c97f80400
#
_cell.length_a   1.000
_cell.length_b   1.000
_cell.length_c   1.000
_cell.angle_alpha   90.00
_cell.angle_beta   90.00
_cell.angle_gamma   90.00
#
_symmetry.space_group_name_H-M   'P 1'
#
loop_
_entity.id
_entity.type
_entity.pdbx_description
1 polymer ?
#
loop_
_entity_poly.entity_id
_entity_poly.type
_entity_poly.pdbx_seq_one_letter_code
_entity_poly.pdbx_strand_id
1 'polypeptide(L)'
;MVHFKGIREERKIHIKIKSIRTACIILCTTIIVACSIGVNLVTYTGMKETIKKTNSDYKDAVISGYKEQIKDEVGAMLTVVNMVYEKSQSGEMSEKDAKKEAMEILRNARYGEDGEGYFWIDGTDYTLLMHPILSEQEGTNRYDLTDQNGVKIIQNIMKSAEAGGGYNEFYFTKADGKTAVSYTHLRAH
;
A
#
# COMPACT_ATOMS: atom_id res chain seq x y z
N MET A 1 -11.01 73.04 -25.99
CA MET A 1 -12.06 72.36 -25.16
C MET A 1 -12.90 71.53 -26.09
N VAL A 2 -12.52 70.27 -26.29
CA VAL A 2 -13.14 69.35 -27.27
C VAL A 2 -13.85 68.27 -26.51
N HIS A 3 -15.14 68.20 -26.69
CA HIS A 3 -16.04 67.26 -26.05
C HIS A 3 -16.05 65.98 -26.84
N PHE A 4 -15.42 64.88 -26.33
CA PHE A 4 -15.60 63.55 -26.90
C PHE A 4 -16.79 62.88 -26.27
N LYS A 5 -17.87 62.79 -27.08
CA LYS A 5 -19.07 62.03 -26.76
C LYS A 5 -18.88 60.63 -27.30
N GLY A 6 -18.44 59.68 -26.43
CA GLY A 6 -18.35 58.27 -26.77
C GLY A 6 -19.71 57.66 -26.89
N ILE A 7 -20.08 57.29 -28.12
CA ILE A 7 -21.29 56.52 -28.41
C ILE A 7 -20.98 55.06 -28.18
N ARG A 8 -21.45 54.50 -27.07
CA ARG A 8 -21.42 53.10 -26.80
C ARG A 8 -22.57 52.46 -27.59
N GLU A 9 -22.25 51.90 -28.76
CA GLU A 9 -23.19 51.11 -29.55
C GLU A 9 -23.39 49.75 -28.87
N GLU A 10 -24.45 49.63 -28.10
CA GLU A 10 -24.95 48.35 -27.65
C GLU A 10 -25.53 47.60 -28.84
N ARG A 11 -24.78 46.61 -29.36
CA ARG A 11 -25.32 45.67 -30.35
C ARG A 11 -26.38 44.79 -29.68
N LYS A 12 -27.62 45.24 -29.71
CA LYS A 12 -28.76 44.38 -29.40
C LYS A 12 -28.90 43.36 -30.53
N ILE A 13 -28.55 42.11 -30.24
CA ILE A 13 -28.83 40.98 -31.15
C ILE A 13 -30.35 40.77 -31.14
N HIS A 14 -31.08 41.41 -32.08
CA HIS A 14 -32.49 41.15 -32.32
C HIS A 14 -32.65 39.89 -33.16
N ILE A 15 -32.85 38.75 -32.51
CA ILE A 15 -33.33 37.54 -33.20
C ILE A 15 -34.80 37.79 -33.58
N LYS A 16 -35.04 38.13 -34.86
CA LYS A 16 -36.39 38.34 -35.40
C LYS A 16 -37.04 36.98 -35.61
N ILE A 17 -37.76 36.48 -34.62
CA ILE A 17 -38.52 35.23 -34.71
C ILE A 17 -39.67 35.40 -35.69
N LYS A 18 -39.52 34.88 -36.93
CA LYS A 18 -40.46 35.08 -38.02
C LYS A 18 -41.74 34.25 -37.93
N SER A 19 -41.82 33.23 -37.05
CA SER A 19 -43.04 32.43 -36.86
C SER A 19 -43.07 31.71 -35.51
N ILE A 20 -44.23 31.41 -34.99
CA ILE A 20 -44.44 30.60 -33.76
C ILE A 20 -43.74 29.22 -33.87
N ARG A 21 -43.75 28.63 -35.06
CA ARG A 21 -43.06 27.34 -35.31
C ARG A 21 -41.55 27.41 -35.02
N THR A 22 -40.88 28.48 -35.47
CA THR A 22 -39.45 28.70 -35.23
C THR A 22 -39.15 28.90 -33.73
N ALA A 23 -40.03 29.64 -33.02
CA ALA A 23 -39.92 29.83 -31.59
C ALA A 23 -40.02 28.50 -30.81
N CYS A 24 -41.00 27.66 -31.18
CA CYS A 24 -41.19 26.33 -30.58
C CYS A 24 -39.99 25.40 -30.84
N ILE A 25 -39.44 25.39 -32.05
CA ILE A 25 -38.25 24.57 -32.39
C ILE A 25 -37.07 25.03 -31.55
N ILE A 26 -36.80 26.33 -31.46
CA ILE A 26 -35.69 26.86 -30.65
C ILE A 26 -35.88 26.49 -29.17
N LEU A 27 -37.09 26.62 -28.64
CA LEU A 27 -37.38 26.28 -27.25
C LEU A 27 -37.15 24.77 -26.99
N CYS A 28 -37.68 23.90 -27.85
CA CYS A 28 -37.48 22.45 -27.71
C CYS A 28 -35.99 22.05 -27.79
N THR A 29 -35.26 22.62 -28.76
CA THR A 29 -33.83 22.32 -28.89
C THR A 29 -33.00 22.81 -27.69
N THR A 30 -33.31 23.99 -27.14
CA THR A 30 -32.63 24.49 -25.93
C THR A 30 -32.88 23.61 -24.71
N ILE A 31 -34.13 23.13 -24.53
CA ILE A 31 -34.47 22.21 -23.43
C ILE A 31 -33.73 20.88 -23.61
N ILE A 32 -33.72 20.31 -24.82
CA ILE A 32 -32.99 19.04 -25.08
C ILE A 32 -31.50 19.20 -24.77
N VAL A 33 -30.87 20.29 -25.21
CA VAL A 33 -29.47 20.56 -24.96
C VAL A 33 -29.20 20.73 -23.44
N ALA A 34 -30.04 21.50 -22.75
CA ALA A 34 -29.91 21.69 -21.31
C ALA A 34 -30.05 20.36 -20.53
N CYS A 35 -31.03 19.54 -20.87
CA CYS A 35 -31.21 18.21 -20.30
C CYS A 35 -29.99 17.29 -20.57
N SER A 36 -29.48 17.31 -21.80
CA SER A 36 -28.33 16.52 -22.18
C SER A 36 -27.06 16.93 -21.37
N ILE A 37 -26.84 18.23 -21.20
CA ILE A 37 -25.75 18.73 -20.36
C ILE A 37 -25.95 18.31 -18.90
N GLY A 38 -27.17 18.42 -18.37
CA GLY A 38 -27.46 18.01 -16.99
C GLY A 38 -27.20 16.52 -16.77
N VAL A 39 -27.71 15.66 -17.67
CA VAL A 39 -27.46 14.21 -17.58
C VAL A 39 -25.97 13.89 -17.67
N ASN A 40 -25.25 14.49 -18.62
CA ASN A 40 -23.80 14.27 -18.74
C ASN A 40 -23.04 14.70 -17.47
N LEU A 41 -23.39 15.82 -16.85
CA LEU A 41 -22.75 16.29 -15.64
C LEU A 41 -22.97 15.33 -14.46
N VAL A 42 -24.21 14.86 -14.26
CA VAL A 42 -24.55 13.88 -13.22
C VAL A 42 -23.83 12.55 -13.46
N THR A 43 -23.81 12.09 -14.71
CA THR A 43 -23.10 10.85 -15.07
C THR A 43 -21.59 10.97 -14.83
N TYR A 44 -20.98 12.09 -15.23
CA TYR A 44 -19.55 12.33 -15.04
C TYR A 44 -19.17 12.34 -13.56
N THR A 45 -19.92 13.05 -12.73
CA THR A 45 -19.65 13.11 -11.27
C THR A 45 -19.85 11.75 -10.62
N GLY A 46 -20.93 11.04 -10.95
CA GLY A 46 -21.17 9.68 -10.44
C GLY A 46 -20.10 8.67 -10.87
N MET A 47 -19.66 8.74 -12.12
CA MET A 47 -18.58 7.87 -12.62
C MET A 47 -17.26 8.16 -11.90
N LYS A 48 -16.90 9.42 -11.67
CA LYS A 48 -15.69 9.80 -10.95
C LYS A 48 -15.67 9.26 -9.51
N GLU A 49 -16.77 9.37 -8.79
CA GLU A 49 -16.93 8.81 -7.45
C GLU A 49 -16.84 7.27 -7.48
N THR A 50 -17.49 6.62 -8.42
CA THR A 50 -17.44 5.16 -8.57
C THR A 50 -16.03 4.69 -8.85
N ILE A 51 -15.31 5.31 -9.79
CA ILE A 51 -13.92 4.96 -10.11
C ILE A 51 -13.02 5.12 -8.87
N LYS A 52 -13.16 6.23 -8.14
CA LYS A 52 -12.37 6.48 -6.92
C LYS A 52 -12.61 5.39 -5.87
N LYS A 53 -13.88 5.04 -5.64
CA LYS A 53 -14.26 3.98 -4.70
C LYS A 53 -13.72 2.62 -5.15
N THR A 54 -13.94 2.25 -6.41
CA THR A 54 -13.48 0.96 -6.96
C THR A 54 -11.96 0.82 -6.87
N ASN A 55 -11.20 1.89 -7.16
CA ASN A 55 -9.74 1.88 -7.02
C ASN A 55 -9.31 1.72 -5.56
N SER A 56 -10.01 2.36 -4.61
CA SER A 56 -9.75 2.16 -3.18
C SER A 56 -10.03 0.73 -2.75
N ASP A 57 -11.21 0.22 -3.07
CA ASP A 57 -11.63 -1.15 -2.72
C ASP A 57 -10.69 -2.20 -3.32
N TYR A 58 -10.24 -1.99 -4.57
CA TYR A 58 -9.27 -2.85 -5.23
C TYR A 58 -7.91 -2.82 -4.50
N LYS A 59 -7.41 -1.62 -4.18
CA LYS A 59 -6.16 -1.46 -3.42
C LYS A 59 -6.22 -2.16 -2.07
N ASP A 60 -7.32 -1.98 -1.34
CA ASP A 60 -7.52 -2.57 -0.02
C ASP A 60 -7.60 -4.11 -0.12
N ALA A 61 -8.27 -4.64 -1.14
CA ALA A 61 -8.34 -6.08 -1.40
C ALA A 61 -6.96 -6.67 -1.73
N VAL A 62 -6.17 -6.01 -2.57
CA VAL A 62 -4.80 -6.44 -2.91
C VAL A 62 -3.91 -6.43 -1.67
N ILE A 63 -3.93 -5.35 -0.88
CA ILE A 63 -3.14 -5.27 0.36
C ILE A 63 -3.56 -6.35 1.36
N SER A 64 -4.87 -6.61 1.50
CA SER A 64 -5.37 -7.67 2.35
C SER A 64 -4.91 -9.05 1.89
N GLY A 65 -4.90 -9.32 0.58
CA GLY A 65 -4.37 -10.55 0.01
C GLY A 65 -2.89 -10.75 0.31
N TYR A 66 -2.07 -9.71 0.14
CA TYR A 66 -0.64 -9.78 0.50
C TYR A 66 -0.42 -10.02 2.00
N LYS A 67 -1.21 -9.39 2.85
CA LYS A 67 -1.12 -9.61 4.31
C LYS A 67 -1.42 -11.06 4.66
N GLU A 68 -2.49 -11.63 4.12
CA GLU A 68 -2.84 -13.03 4.37
C GLU A 68 -1.75 -13.99 3.86
N GLN A 69 -1.24 -13.76 2.66
CA GLN A 69 -0.13 -14.55 2.10
C GLN A 69 1.11 -14.50 3.02
N ILE A 70 1.56 -13.32 3.44
CA ILE A 70 2.73 -13.19 4.33
C ILE A 70 2.50 -13.90 5.67
N LYS A 71 1.31 -13.83 6.23
CA LYS A 71 0.94 -14.55 7.44
C LYS A 71 1.05 -16.06 7.28
N ASP A 72 0.56 -16.59 6.16
CA ASP A 72 0.62 -18.02 5.87
C ASP A 72 2.07 -18.50 5.66
N GLU A 73 2.90 -17.72 4.95
CA GLU A 73 4.32 -18.00 4.77
C GLU A 73 5.09 -18.02 6.10
N VAL A 74 4.84 -17.04 6.97
CA VAL A 74 5.44 -17.01 8.32
C VAL A 74 4.95 -18.18 9.15
N GLY A 75 3.65 -18.53 9.08
CA GLY A 75 3.09 -19.69 9.77
C GLY A 75 3.71 -21.01 9.33
N ALA A 76 3.93 -21.18 8.03
CA ALA A 76 4.58 -22.37 7.48
C ALA A 76 6.05 -22.47 7.98
N MET A 77 6.80 -21.37 7.92
CA MET A 77 8.18 -21.36 8.41
C MET A 77 8.29 -21.60 9.91
N LEU A 78 7.37 -21.09 10.71
CA LEU A 78 7.33 -21.38 12.15
C LEU A 78 7.10 -22.85 12.44
N THR A 79 6.30 -23.54 11.62
CA THR A 79 6.12 -24.98 11.74
C THR A 79 7.45 -25.70 11.54
N VAL A 80 8.24 -25.31 10.54
CA VAL A 80 9.58 -25.89 10.27
C VAL A 80 10.55 -25.60 11.42
N VAL A 81 10.56 -24.36 11.94
CA VAL A 81 11.39 -23.99 13.09
C VAL A 81 11.02 -24.79 14.33
N ASN A 82 9.71 -25.01 14.57
CA ASN A 82 9.24 -25.84 15.68
C ASN A 82 9.69 -27.30 15.56
N MET A 83 9.71 -27.88 14.36
CA MET A 83 10.24 -29.24 14.17
C MET A 83 11.71 -29.33 14.57
N VAL A 84 12.53 -28.31 14.25
CA VAL A 84 13.95 -28.25 14.67
C VAL A 84 14.05 -28.06 16.18
N TYR A 85 13.20 -27.23 16.76
CA TYR A 85 13.14 -27.02 18.21
C TYR A 85 12.79 -28.32 18.97
N GLU A 86 11.81 -29.09 18.49
CA GLU A 86 11.41 -30.36 19.07
C GLU A 86 12.57 -31.39 19.10
N LYS A 87 13.41 -31.45 18.05
CA LYS A 87 14.63 -32.27 18.05
C LYS A 87 15.59 -31.87 19.16
N SER A 88 15.67 -30.58 19.47
CA SER A 88 16.48 -30.10 20.61
C SER A 88 15.86 -30.52 21.95
N GLN A 89 14.54 -30.43 22.09
CA GLN A 89 13.85 -30.81 23.32
C GLN A 89 13.87 -32.32 23.57
N SER A 90 13.89 -33.13 22.53
CA SER A 90 14.01 -34.60 22.62
C SER A 90 15.44 -35.08 22.91
N GLY A 91 16.44 -34.20 22.85
CA GLY A 91 17.86 -34.55 23.01
C GLY A 91 18.49 -35.15 21.75
N GLU A 92 17.77 -35.19 20.62
CA GLU A 92 18.32 -35.64 19.34
C GLU A 92 19.39 -34.66 18.81
N MET A 93 19.27 -33.38 19.15
CA MET A 93 20.14 -32.31 18.71
C MET A 93 20.49 -31.37 19.88
N SER A 94 21.67 -30.77 19.87
CA SER A 94 21.96 -29.71 20.85
C SER A 94 21.19 -28.46 20.56
N GLU A 95 20.83 -27.67 21.57
CA GLU A 95 20.15 -26.38 21.40
C GLU A 95 20.95 -25.43 20.47
N LYS A 96 22.26 -25.45 20.56
CA LYS A 96 23.16 -24.67 19.72
C LYS A 96 23.03 -25.05 18.23
N ASP A 97 23.03 -26.37 17.97
CA ASP A 97 22.94 -26.88 16.59
C ASP A 97 21.55 -26.66 16.04
N ALA A 98 20.48 -26.81 16.85
CA ALA A 98 19.11 -26.50 16.49
C ALA A 98 18.93 -25.03 16.09
N LYS A 99 19.46 -24.11 16.90
CA LYS A 99 19.44 -22.67 16.56
C LYS A 99 20.17 -22.40 15.24
N LYS A 100 21.31 -23.05 15.02
CA LYS A 100 22.08 -22.89 13.78
C LYS A 100 21.30 -23.44 12.59
N GLU A 101 20.73 -24.64 12.70
CA GLU A 101 19.91 -25.27 11.64
C GLU A 101 18.70 -24.41 11.30
N ALA A 102 17.96 -23.92 12.30
CA ALA A 102 16.80 -23.04 12.09
C ALA A 102 17.19 -21.72 11.37
N MET A 103 18.30 -21.09 11.77
CA MET A 103 18.79 -19.89 11.10
C MET A 103 19.21 -20.16 9.66
N GLU A 104 19.84 -21.30 9.38
CA GLU A 104 20.24 -21.69 8.02
C GLU A 104 19.04 -21.96 7.12
N ILE A 105 18.01 -22.64 7.64
CA ILE A 105 16.75 -22.85 6.90
C ILE A 105 16.10 -21.52 6.54
N LEU A 106 15.92 -20.62 7.51
CA LEU A 106 15.31 -19.32 7.30
C LEU A 106 16.14 -18.42 6.37
N ARG A 107 17.48 -18.47 6.46
CA ARG A 107 18.38 -17.72 5.60
C ARG A 107 18.19 -18.05 4.12
N ASN A 108 17.92 -19.33 3.81
CA ASN A 108 17.78 -19.83 2.45
C ASN A 108 16.31 -19.81 1.96
N ALA A 109 15.35 -19.68 2.85
CA ALA A 109 13.94 -19.64 2.50
C ALA A 109 13.59 -18.37 1.74
N ARG A 110 12.81 -18.54 0.68
CA ARG A 110 12.26 -17.44 -0.13
C ARG A 110 10.78 -17.70 -0.38
N TYR A 111 10.02 -16.62 -0.54
CA TYR A 111 8.61 -16.70 -0.91
C TYR A 111 8.23 -15.61 -1.92
N GLY A 112 7.00 -15.66 -2.41
CA GLY A 112 6.52 -14.77 -3.47
C GLY A 112 6.88 -15.28 -4.87
N GLU A 113 6.21 -14.74 -5.88
CA GLU A 113 6.31 -15.22 -7.28
C GLU A 113 7.73 -15.16 -7.83
N ASP A 114 8.47 -14.10 -7.51
CA ASP A 114 9.85 -13.88 -7.97
C ASP A 114 10.91 -14.27 -6.92
N GLY A 115 10.51 -14.88 -5.78
CA GLY A 115 11.41 -15.20 -4.67
C GLY A 115 12.01 -13.97 -3.99
N GLU A 116 11.37 -12.81 -4.10
CA GLU A 116 11.85 -11.58 -3.46
C GLU A 116 11.59 -11.55 -1.94
N GLY A 117 10.58 -12.32 -1.47
CA GLY A 117 10.26 -12.43 -0.05
C GLY A 117 11.31 -13.26 0.70
N TYR A 118 11.63 -12.87 1.92
CA TYR A 118 12.61 -13.53 2.78
C TYR A 118 12.26 -13.37 4.25
N PHE A 119 12.92 -14.14 5.09
CA PHE A 119 12.76 -14.12 6.54
C PHE A 119 14.03 -13.57 7.18
N TRP A 120 13.89 -12.91 8.34
CA TRP A 120 15.01 -12.52 9.20
C TRP A 120 14.65 -12.73 10.67
N ILE A 121 15.62 -12.68 11.53
CA ILE A 121 15.46 -12.88 12.98
C ILE A 121 16.07 -11.70 13.72
N ASP A 122 15.26 -11.05 14.55
CA ASP A 122 15.71 -10.10 15.56
C ASP A 122 15.61 -10.73 16.95
N GLY A 123 16.60 -10.50 17.79
CA GLY A 123 16.54 -10.81 19.22
C GLY A 123 15.61 -9.84 19.97
N THR A 124 15.13 -10.26 21.12
CA THR A 124 14.31 -9.42 22.01
C THR A 124 15.05 -8.20 22.56
N ASP A 125 16.36 -8.18 22.44
CA ASP A 125 17.27 -7.07 22.74
C ASP A 125 17.52 -6.14 21.55
N TYR A 126 16.73 -6.27 20.49
CA TYR A 126 16.84 -5.52 19.22
C TYR A 126 18.10 -5.84 18.39
N THR A 127 18.81 -6.92 18.71
CA THR A 127 19.97 -7.36 17.94
C THR A 127 19.52 -8.12 16.70
N LEU A 128 20.07 -7.80 15.52
CA LEU A 128 19.88 -8.57 14.31
C LEU A 128 20.62 -9.90 14.44
N LEU A 129 19.90 -11.01 14.57
CA LEU A 129 20.49 -12.34 14.73
C LEU A 129 20.77 -13.01 13.38
N MET A 130 19.88 -12.82 12.41
CA MET A 130 20.05 -13.39 11.08
C MET A 130 19.33 -12.55 10.03
N HIS A 131 19.99 -12.26 8.91
CA HIS A 131 19.37 -11.61 7.75
C HIS A 131 20.01 -12.09 6.45
N PRO A 132 19.22 -12.57 5.47
CA PRO A 132 19.78 -13.18 4.26
C PRO A 132 20.49 -12.21 3.32
N ILE A 133 20.19 -10.90 3.41
CA ILE A 133 20.76 -9.85 2.54
C ILE A 133 21.75 -8.96 3.31
N LEU A 134 21.51 -8.68 4.59
CA LEU A 134 22.31 -7.80 5.43
C LEU A 134 23.17 -8.60 6.43
N SER A 135 23.83 -9.66 5.95
CA SER A 135 24.61 -10.55 6.82
C SER A 135 25.77 -9.83 7.51
N GLU A 136 26.31 -8.77 6.90
CA GLU A 136 27.36 -7.93 7.53
C GLU A 136 26.85 -7.09 8.69
N GLN A 137 25.54 -6.95 8.87
CA GLN A 137 24.93 -6.24 9.99
C GLN A 137 24.50 -7.18 11.13
N GLU A 138 24.65 -8.49 10.97
CA GLU A 138 24.34 -9.45 12.03
C GLU A 138 25.18 -9.17 13.27
N GLY A 139 24.56 -9.24 14.44
CA GLY A 139 25.15 -8.86 15.72
C GLY A 139 25.02 -7.37 16.07
N THR A 140 24.50 -6.51 15.16
CA THR A 140 24.30 -5.09 15.48
C THR A 140 22.95 -4.86 16.14
N ASN A 141 22.89 -3.92 17.09
CA ASN A 141 21.64 -3.47 17.69
C ASN A 141 20.94 -2.48 16.76
N ARG A 142 19.66 -2.73 16.49
CA ARG A 142 18.85 -1.94 15.56
C ARG A 142 17.74 -1.13 16.24
N TYR A 143 17.86 -0.89 17.54
CA TYR A 143 16.86 -0.13 18.32
C TYR A 143 16.49 1.21 17.69
N ASP A 144 17.49 1.94 17.19
CA ASP A 144 17.30 3.27 16.60
C ASP A 144 17.06 3.28 15.08
N LEU A 145 16.90 2.10 14.46
CA LEU A 145 16.64 2.01 13.03
C LEU A 145 15.31 2.66 12.68
N THR A 146 15.37 3.66 11.81
CA THR A 146 14.18 4.38 11.29
C THR A 146 14.10 4.31 9.79
N ASP A 147 12.88 4.37 9.27
CA ASP A 147 12.66 4.61 7.85
C ASP A 147 12.78 6.11 7.48
N GLN A 148 12.60 6.42 6.20
CA GLN A 148 12.66 7.78 5.67
C GLN A 148 11.59 8.74 6.25
N ASN A 149 10.53 8.21 6.86
CA ASN A 149 9.46 8.97 7.50
C ASN A 149 9.64 9.05 9.02
N GLY A 150 10.73 8.53 9.56
CA GLY A 150 11.02 8.50 11.00
C GLY A 150 10.30 7.39 11.76
N VAL A 151 9.72 6.39 11.07
CA VAL A 151 9.09 5.24 11.70
C VAL A 151 10.16 4.37 12.34
N LYS A 152 10.03 4.09 13.64
CA LYS A 152 10.93 3.21 14.40
C LYS A 152 10.64 1.75 14.06
N ILE A 153 11.35 1.21 13.07
CA ILE A 153 11.05 -0.09 12.46
C ILE A 153 11.06 -1.20 13.50
N ILE A 154 12.19 -1.46 14.15
CA ILE A 154 12.35 -2.63 15.02
C ILE A 154 11.58 -2.48 16.33
N GLN A 155 11.45 -1.26 16.86
CA GLN A 155 10.62 -1.01 18.04
C GLN A 155 9.16 -1.35 17.79
N ASN A 156 8.61 -0.97 16.62
CA ASN A 156 7.23 -1.29 16.26
C ASN A 156 7.04 -2.80 16.02
N ILE A 157 8.04 -3.45 15.44
CA ILE A 157 8.10 -4.90 15.26
C ILE A 157 8.02 -5.61 16.61
N MET A 158 8.88 -5.25 17.56
CA MET A 158 8.88 -5.85 18.90
C MET A 158 7.57 -5.62 19.64
N LYS A 159 7.03 -4.40 19.57
CA LYS A 159 5.71 -4.10 20.16
C LYS A 159 4.59 -4.98 19.58
N SER A 160 4.61 -5.24 18.28
CA SER A 160 3.64 -6.14 17.64
C SER A 160 3.86 -7.60 18.06
N ALA A 161 5.12 -8.03 18.20
CA ALA A 161 5.45 -9.35 18.70
C ALA A 161 4.96 -9.57 20.13
N GLU A 162 5.19 -8.61 21.04
CA GLU A 162 4.70 -8.63 22.43
C GLU A 162 3.16 -8.70 22.51
N ALA A 163 2.46 -8.11 21.54
CA ALA A 163 1.02 -8.18 21.40
C ALA A 163 0.50 -9.53 20.82
N GLY A 164 1.39 -10.48 20.55
CA GLY A 164 1.05 -11.80 20.00
C GLY A 164 1.16 -11.89 18.48
N GLY A 165 1.72 -10.91 17.82
CA GLY A 165 1.89 -10.84 16.38
C GLY A 165 1.14 -9.67 15.74
N GLY A 166 1.31 -9.51 14.43
CA GLY A 166 0.65 -8.44 13.69
C GLY A 166 1.39 -8.04 12.43
N TYR A 167 0.87 -7.01 11.78
CA TYR A 167 1.48 -6.45 10.58
C TYR A 167 2.14 -5.11 10.89
N ASN A 168 3.31 -4.89 10.31
CA ASN A 168 3.98 -3.61 10.31
C ASN A 168 4.21 -3.17 8.86
N GLU A 169 4.10 -1.87 8.64
CA GLU A 169 4.36 -1.22 7.36
C GLU A 169 5.43 -0.17 7.56
N PHE A 170 6.47 -0.21 6.74
CA PHE A 170 7.58 0.74 6.77
C PHE A 170 8.24 0.84 5.39
N TYR A 171 8.98 1.90 5.17
CA TYR A 171 9.78 2.06 3.97
C TYR A 171 11.17 1.46 4.17
N PHE A 172 11.55 0.57 3.27
CA PHE A 172 12.86 -0.06 3.31
C PHE A 172 13.54 0.04 1.94
N THR A 173 14.84 0.26 1.94
CA THR A 173 15.62 0.30 0.70
C THR A 173 15.98 -1.12 0.31
N LYS A 174 15.53 -1.57 -0.85
CA LYS A 174 15.88 -2.86 -1.43
C LYS A 174 17.36 -2.92 -1.80
N ALA A 175 17.88 -4.12 -2.02
CA ALA A 175 19.26 -4.34 -2.45
C ALA A 175 19.61 -3.64 -3.79
N ASP A 176 18.62 -3.35 -4.63
CA ASP A 176 18.76 -2.60 -5.89
C ASP A 176 18.81 -1.07 -5.70
N GLY A 177 18.82 -0.58 -4.45
CA GLY A 177 18.83 0.84 -4.10
C GLY A 177 17.48 1.55 -4.22
N LYS A 178 16.40 0.84 -4.58
CA LYS A 178 15.05 1.42 -4.65
C LYS A 178 14.35 1.30 -3.31
N THR A 179 13.73 2.39 -2.87
CA THR A 179 12.87 2.37 -1.69
C THR A 179 11.53 1.74 -2.02
N ALA A 180 11.12 0.77 -1.23
CA ALA A 180 9.81 0.13 -1.35
C ALA A 180 9.07 0.17 -0.02
N VAL A 181 7.74 0.15 -0.07
CA VAL A 181 6.92 -0.16 1.12
C VAL A 181 7.10 -1.64 1.43
N SER A 182 7.45 -1.95 2.66
CA SER A 182 7.56 -3.32 3.14
C SER A 182 6.41 -3.62 4.08
N TYR A 183 5.76 -4.75 3.85
CA TYR A 183 4.76 -5.32 4.76
C TYR A 183 5.39 -6.52 5.44
N THR A 184 5.36 -6.52 6.77
CA THR A 184 5.95 -7.59 7.57
C THR A 184 4.91 -8.14 8.52
N HIS A 185 4.75 -9.47 8.54
CA HIS A 185 4.01 -10.17 9.57
C HIS A 185 4.97 -10.77 10.59
N LEU A 186 4.61 -10.66 11.85
CA LEU A 186 5.42 -11.09 12.98
C LEU A 186 4.63 -12.03 13.86
N ARG A 187 5.33 -13.02 14.38
CA ARG A 187 4.85 -13.87 15.45
C ARG A 187 5.99 -14.09 16.45
N ALA A 188 5.73 -13.79 17.72
CA ALA A 188 6.65 -14.15 18.79
C ALA A 188 6.47 -15.63 19.14
N HIS A 189 7.58 -16.27 19.45
CA HIS A 189 7.63 -17.60 20.05
C HIS A 189 8.51 -17.57 21.28
#